data_adf833adfd6a68163f844ea42dede596
#
_entry.id   adf833adfd6a68163f844ea42dede596
#
_cell.length_a   1.000
_cell.length_b   1.000
_cell.length_c   1.000
_cell.angle_alpha   90.00
_cell.angle_beta   90.00
_cell.angle_gamma   90.00
#
_symmetry.space_group_name_H-M   'P 1'
#
loop_
_entity.id
_entity.type
_entity.pdbx_description
1 polymer ?
#
loop_
_entity_poly.entity_id
_entity_poly.type
_entity_poly.pdbx_seq_one_letter_code
_entity_poly.pdbx_strand_id
1 'polypeptide(L)'
;MKPWKVTLTDTALADLDDILETTLEEFGILQLKRYTEQIERAIRELEEAGNLAPLLKHRSEIRAGIATYPLARKGKPSPHHFYLRMKKDSHNRSVIILRILHQRMDPEAHL
;
A
#
# COMPACT_ATOMS: atom_id res chain seq x y z
N MET A 1 -23.23 -2.37 0.30
CA MET A 1 -22.28 -1.68 -0.61
C MET A 1 -21.17 -2.67 -0.98
N LYS A 2 -20.83 -2.77 -2.26
CA LYS A 2 -19.75 -3.65 -2.69
C LYS A 2 -18.41 -3.12 -2.20
N PRO A 3 -17.57 -3.96 -1.59
CA PRO A 3 -16.21 -3.55 -1.24
C PRO A 3 -15.38 -3.30 -2.50
N TRP A 4 -14.32 -2.54 -2.34
CA TRP A 4 -13.34 -2.36 -3.38
C TRP A 4 -12.47 -3.62 -3.47
N LYS A 5 -12.14 -4.02 -4.68
CA LYS A 5 -11.21 -5.14 -4.90
C LYS A 5 -9.79 -4.61 -4.89
N VAL A 6 -8.97 -5.05 -3.96
CA VAL A 6 -7.56 -4.65 -3.87
C VAL A 6 -6.70 -5.75 -4.48
N THR A 7 -5.88 -5.37 -5.45
CA THR A 7 -4.90 -6.28 -6.07
C THR A 7 -3.52 -5.65 -6.05
N LEU A 8 -2.49 -6.48 -6.05
CA LEU A 8 -1.11 -6.05 -6.15
C LEU A 8 -0.55 -6.48 -7.50
N THR A 9 0.22 -5.61 -8.14
CA THR A 9 0.98 -5.99 -9.33
C THR A 9 2.08 -6.98 -8.96
N ASP A 10 2.64 -7.66 -9.94
CA ASP A 10 3.78 -8.55 -9.71
C ASP A 10 4.95 -7.80 -9.08
N THR A 11 5.18 -6.57 -9.50
CA THR A 11 6.22 -5.72 -8.93
C THR A 11 5.96 -5.38 -7.47
N ALA A 12 4.70 -5.06 -7.12
CA ALA A 12 4.31 -4.80 -5.73
C ALA A 12 4.45 -6.06 -4.87
N LEU A 13 4.11 -7.23 -5.41
CA LEU A 13 4.32 -8.50 -4.71
C LEU A 13 5.80 -8.77 -4.44
N ALA A 14 6.67 -8.47 -5.41
CA ALA A 14 8.11 -8.58 -5.21
C ALA A 14 8.61 -7.61 -4.13
N ASP A 15 8.10 -6.36 -4.14
CA ASP A 15 8.41 -5.39 -3.08
C ASP A 15 8.01 -5.94 -1.70
N LEU A 16 6.81 -6.53 -1.62
CA LEU A 16 6.31 -7.09 -0.36
C LEU A 16 7.18 -8.23 0.14
N ASP A 17 7.56 -9.15 -0.74
CA ASP A 17 8.44 -10.27 -0.38
C ASP A 17 9.77 -9.77 0.16
N ASP A 18 10.39 -8.79 -0.49
CA ASP A 18 11.65 -8.20 -0.05
C ASP A 18 11.52 -7.53 1.32
N ILE A 19 10.45 -6.78 1.53
CA ILE A 19 10.19 -6.10 2.80
C ILE A 19 10.01 -7.11 3.94
N LEU A 20 9.23 -8.16 3.71
CA LEU A 20 8.97 -9.17 4.74
C LEU A 20 10.22 -10.00 5.05
N GLU A 21 10.99 -10.37 4.04
CA GLU A 21 12.25 -11.09 4.22
C GLU A 21 13.25 -10.25 5.02
N THR A 22 13.45 -9.00 4.65
CA THR A 22 14.34 -8.08 5.36
C THR A 22 13.87 -7.87 6.81
N THR A 23 12.56 -7.72 7.03
CA THR A 23 12.01 -7.55 8.36
C THR A 23 12.31 -8.77 9.25
N LEU A 24 12.13 -9.96 8.69
CA LEU A 24 12.44 -11.20 9.43
C LEU A 24 13.92 -11.30 9.76
N GLU A 25 14.78 -11.05 8.80
CA GLU A 25 16.24 -11.16 8.97
C GLU A 25 16.79 -10.15 9.97
N GLU A 26 16.32 -8.90 9.92
CA GLU A 26 16.86 -7.82 10.74
C GLU A 26 16.18 -7.66 12.09
N PHE A 27 14.89 -7.98 12.19
CA PHE A 27 14.09 -7.68 13.38
C PHE A 27 13.37 -8.88 14.00
N GLY A 28 13.39 -10.04 13.32
CA GLY A 28 12.82 -11.25 13.85
C GLY A 28 11.33 -11.45 13.64
N ILE A 29 10.83 -12.59 14.13
CA ILE A 29 9.48 -13.08 13.85
C ILE A 29 8.38 -12.21 14.44
N LEU A 30 8.57 -11.64 15.61
CA LEU A 30 7.57 -10.78 16.24
C LEU A 30 7.34 -9.51 15.42
N GLN A 31 8.41 -8.91 14.93
CA GLN A 31 8.31 -7.71 14.11
C GLN A 31 7.69 -8.03 12.76
N LEU A 32 8.03 -9.18 12.18
CA LEU A 32 7.41 -9.66 10.95
C LEU A 32 5.89 -9.77 11.12
N LYS A 33 5.44 -10.36 12.22
CA LYS A 33 4.02 -10.51 12.52
C LYS A 33 3.32 -9.15 12.62
N ARG A 34 3.92 -8.22 13.35
CA ARG A 34 3.38 -6.85 13.51
C ARG A 34 3.29 -6.13 12.18
N TYR A 35 4.31 -6.25 11.36
CA TYR A 35 4.35 -5.60 10.06
C TYR A 35 3.29 -6.18 9.11
N THR A 36 3.14 -7.50 9.12
CA THR A 36 2.10 -8.17 8.33
C THR A 36 0.72 -7.67 8.73
N GLU A 37 0.45 -7.50 10.02
CA GLU A 37 -0.82 -6.95 10.51
C GLU A 37 -1.05 -5.52 10.03
N GLN A 38 0.00 -4.69 9.96
CA GLN A 38 -0.11 -3.33 9.44
C GLN A 38 -0.47 -3.32 7.95
N ILE A 39 0.14 -4.20 7.17
CA ILE A 39 -0.16 -4.35 5.75
C ILE A 39 -1.61 -4.79 5.55
N GLU A 40 -2.04 -5.80 6.28
CA GLU A 40 -3.41 -6.31 6.21
C GLU A 40 -4.44 -5.25 6.59
N ARG A 41 -4.14 -4.44 7.60
CA ARG A 41 -5.01 -3.33 8.01
C ARG A 41 -5.15 -2.30 6.89
N ALA A 42 -4.05 -1.90 6.27
CA ALA A 42 -4.09 -0.93 5.19
C ALA A 42 -4.92 -1.46 4.01
N ILE A 43 -4.75 -2.73 3.67
CA ILE A 43 -5.54 -3.37 2.62
C ILE A 43 -7.02 -3.38 2.96
N ARG A 44 -7.39 -3.74 4.20
CA ARG A 44 -8.79 -3.73 4.63
C ARG A 44 -9.41 -2.33 4.57
N GLU A 45 -8.66 -1.32 4.97
CA GLU A 45 -9.16 0.07 4.90
C GLU A 45 -9.45 0.47 3.46
N LEU A 46 -8.59 0.05 2.52
CA LEU A 46 -8.80 0.32 1.10
C LEU A 46 -9.98 -0.49 0.54
N GLU A 47 -10.15 -1.74 0.96
CA GLU A 47 -11.28 -2.57 0.57
C GLU A 47 -12.60 -1.97 1.03
N GLU A 48 -12.64 -1.45 2.24
CA GLU A 48 -13.87 -0.91 2.84
C GLU A 48 -14.25 0.46 2.30
N ALA A 49 -13.27 1.34 2.12
CA ALA A 49 -13.52 2.74 1.84
C ALA A 49 -13.01 3.22 0.46
N GLY A 50 -12.10 2.50 -0.16
CA GLY A 50 -11.56 2.85 -1.48
C GLY A 50 -11.07 4.29 -1.55
N ASN A 51 -11.70 5.08 -2.44
CA ASN A 51 -11.32 6.49 -2.63
C ASN A 51 -11.68 7.39 -1.45
N LEU A 52 -12.40 6.88 -0.46
CA LEU A 52 -12.70 7.58 0.80
C LEU A 52 -11.87 7.05 1.96
N ALA A 53 -10.88 6.21 1.70
CA ALA A 53 -10.01 5.68 2.75
C ALA A 53 -9.32 6.83 3.50
N PRO A 54 -9.23 6.73 4.85
CA PRO A 54 -8.93 7.90 5.69
C PRO A 54 -7.57 8.55 5.46
N LEU A 55 -6.60 7.79 4.98
CA LEU A 55 -5.23 8.28 4.79
C LEU A 55 -4.81 8.38 3.32
N LEU A 56 -5.76 8.20 2.42
CA LEU A 56 -5.48 8.28 0.99
C LEU A 56 -5.09 9.70 0.60
N LYS A 57 -4.02 9.81 -0.18
CA LYS A 57 -3.54 11.09 -0.68
C LYS A 57 -3.30 10.99 -2.18
N HIS A 58 -3.97 11.85 -2.95
CA HIS A 58 -3.72 11.93 -4.38
C HIS A 58 -2.39 12.63 -4.65
N ARG A 59 -1.60 12.06 -5.54
CA ARG A 59 -0.24 12.49 -5.85
C ARG A 59 -0.06 12.67 -7.35
N SER A 60 -0.92 13.47 -7.95
CA SER A 60 -0.90 13.73 -9.41
C SER A 60 0.40 14.40 -9.87
N GLU A 61 1.10 15.10 -8.96
CA GLU A 61 2.40 15.71 -9.25
C GLU A 61 3.50 14.69 -9.51
N ILE A 62 3.33 13.46 -9.02
CA ILE A 62 4.26 12.36 -9.30
C ILE A 62 3.92 11.76 -10.67
N ARG A 63 2.64 11.41 -10.84
CA ARG A 63 2.12 10.87 -12.11
C ARG A 63 0.59 10.95 -12.06
N ALA A 64 -0.03 11.27 -13.20
CA ALA A 64 -1.48 11.35 -13.28
C ALA A 64 -2.15 10.05 -12.80
N GLY A 65 -3.13 10.18 -11.94
CA GLY A 65 -3.91 9.06 -11.40
C GLY A 65 -3.24 8.29 -10.27
N ILE A 66 -2.07 8.72 -9.80
CA ILE A 66 -1.39 8.06 -8.67
C ILE A 66 -1.91 8.59 -7.35
N ALA A 67 -2.10 7.69 -6.40
CA ALA A 67 -2.39 8.01 -5.01
C ALA A 67 -1.46 7.20 -4.11
N THR A 68 -1.31 7.65 -2.88
CA THR A 68 -0.50 6.95 -1.86
C THR A 68 -1.33 6.61 -0.65
N TYR A 69 -0.94 5.56 0.04
CA TYR A 69 -1.56 5.14 1.28
C TYR A 69 -0.46 4.68 2.25
N PRO A 70 -0.28 5.36 3.39
CA PRO A 70 0.79 5.02 4.31
C PRO A 70 0.48 3.77 5.12
N LEU A 71 1.50 3.02 5.50
CA LEU A 71 1.36 1.87 6.39
C LEU A 71 1.48 2.27 7.86
N ALA A 72 2.06 3.42 8.15
CA ALA A 72 2.19 3.92 9.52
C ALA A 72 0.84 4.22 10.14
N ARG A 73 0.71 3.93 11.44
CA ARG A 73 -0.45 4.29 12.25
C ARG A 73 0.02 4.85 13.58
N LYS A 74 -0.88 5.50 14.32
CA LYS A 74 -0.56 6.07 15.63
C LYS A 74 0.04 4.99 16.54
N GLY A 75 1.25 5.26 17.06
CA GLY A 75 1.96 4.28 17.88
C GLY A 75 2.57 3.10 17.14
N LYS A 76 2.42 3.06 15.80
CA LYS A 76 2.92 1.97 14.96
C LYS A 76 3.59 2.56 13.72
N PRO A 77 4.85 3.01 13.84
CA PRO A 77 5.56 3.63 12.71
C PRO A 77 5.84 2.63 11.60
N SER A 78 5.91 3.12 10.38
CA SER A 78 6.39 2.37 9.22
C SER A 78 6.91 3.36 8.19
N PRO A 79 8.04 3.06 7.54
CA PRO A 79 8.58 3.94 6.51
C PRO A 79 8.00 3.66 5.13
N HIS A 80 7.09 2.71 4.98
CA HIS A 80 6.58 2.28 3.67
C HIS A 80 5.22 2.86 3.35
N HIS A 81 4.99 3.07 2.05
CA HIS A 81 3.72 3.54 1.51
C HIS A 81 3.32 2.66 0.32
N PHE A 82 2.03 2.42 0.18
CA PHE A 82 1.50 1.90 -1.08
C PHE A 82 1.41 3.03 -2.10
N TYR A 83 1.84 2.77 -3.31
CA TYR A 83 1.60 3.63 -4.48
C TYR A 83 0.59 2.89 -5.35
N LEU A 84 -0.54 3.52 -5.62
CA LEU A 84 -1.69 2.83 -6.17
C LEU A 84 -2.45 3.66 -7.19
N ARG A 85 -3.29 2.98 -7.96
CA ARG A 85 -4.30 3.58 -8.82
C ARG A 85 -5.65 3.04 -8.45
N MET A 86 -6.67 3.86 -8.62
CA MET A 86 -8.05 3.44 -8.43
C MET A 86 -8.76 3.43 -9.76
N LYS A 87 -9.58 2.40 -9.96
CA LYS A 87 -10.42 2.28 -11.13
C LYS A 87 -11.85 2.03 -10.67
N LYS A 88 -12.76 2.87 -11.15
CA LYS A 88 -14.18 2.76 -10.82
C LYS A 88 -14.99 2.91 -12.10
N ASP A 89 -15.83 1.91 -12.38
CA ASP A 89 -16.84 2.00 -13.42
C ASP A 89 -18.19 1.57 -12.84
N SER A 90 -19.22 1.44 -13.69
CA SER A 90 -20.58 1.11 -13.25
C SER A 90 -20.69 -0.25 -12.56
N HIS A 91 -19.73 -1.15 -12.79
CA HIS A 91 -19.78 -2.54 -12.29
C HIS A 91 -18.64 -2.91 -11.37
N ASN A 92 -17.52 -2.19 -11.44
CA ASN A 92 -16.29 -2.57 -10.73
C ASN A 92 -15.68 -1.40 -9.98
N ARG A 93 -15.12 -1.74 -8.81
CA ARG A 93 -14.33 -0.83 -7.99
C ARG A 93 -13.03 -1.54 -7.65
N SER A 94 -11.94 -1.03 -8.17
CA SER A 94 -10.62 -1.67 -7.98
C SER A 94 -9.59 -0.70 -7.46
N VAL A 95 -8.76 -1.20 -6.55
CA VAL A 95 -7.54 -0.54 -6.10
C VAL A 95 -6.39 -1.43 -6.57
N ILE A 96 -5.48 -0.85 -7.35
CA ILE A 96 -4.33 -1.59 -7.86
C ILE A 96 -3.09 -1.02 -7.20
N ILE A 97 -2.47 -1.79 -6.32
CA ILE A 97 -1.22 -1.41 -5.66
C ILE A 97 -0.08 -1.68 -6.64
N LEU A 98 0.55 -0.61 -7.13
CA LEU A 98 1.60 -0.67 -8.15
C LEU A 98 2.96 -0.97 -7.55
N ARG A 99 3.28 -0.34 -6.42
CA ARG A 99 4.54 -0.47 -5.70
C ARG A 99 4.32 -0.31 -4.21
N ILE A 100 5.23 -0.88 -3.42
CA ILE A 100 5.36 -0.60 -1.99
C ILE A 100 6.76 -0.03 -1.81
N LEU A 101 6.85 1.27 -1.57
CA LEU A 101 8.13 1.97 -1.54
C LEU A 101 8.44 2.56 -0.16
N HIS A 102 9.73 2.54 0.18
CA HIS A 102 10.23 3.21 1.37
C HIS A 102 10.17 4.73 1.16
N GLN A 103 9.88 5.48 2.21
CA GLN A 103 9.78 6.96 2.16
C GLN A 103 11.04 7.64 1.61
N ARG A 104 12.20 6.98 1.65
CA ARG A 104 13.46 7.49 1.12
C ARG A 104 13.65 7.28 -0.38
N MET A 105 12.82 6.44 -0.98
CA MET A 105 12.90 6.16 -2.42
C MET A 105 12.25 7.29 -3.21
N ASP A 106 12.84 7.63 -4.34
CA ASP A 106 12.24 8.56 -5.29
C ASP A 106 11.13 7.84 -6.06
N PRO A 107 9.85 8.21 -5.83
CA PRO A 107 8.76 7.52 -6.51
C PRO A 107 8.79 7.66 -8.03
N GLU A 108 9.32 8.77 -8.55
CA GLU A 108 9.41 8.97 -10.00
C GLU A 108 10.35 7.96 -10.65
N ALA A 109 11.38 7.51 -9.93
CA ALA A 109 12.33 6.53 -10.44
C ALA A 109 11.79 5.10 -10.43
N HIS A 110 10.68 4.84 -9.70
CA HIS A 110 10.18 3.49 -9.46
C HIS A 110 8.77 3.24 -10.02
N LEU A 111 8.13 4.26 -10.54
CA LEU A 111 6.76 4.12 -11.08
C LEU A 111 6.70 4.12 -12.59
#